data_2f2327d2ec320baa69851345d3ee96fc
#
_entry.id   2f2327d2ec320baa69851345d3ee96fc
#
_cell.length_a   1.000
_cell.length_b   1.000
_cell.length_c   1.000
_cell.angle_alpha   90.00
_cell.angle_beta   90.00
_cell.angle_gamma   90.00
#
_symmetry.space_group_name_H-M   'P 1'
#
loop_
_entity.id
_entity.type
_entity.pdbx_description
1 polymer ?
#
loop_
_entity_poly.entity_id
_entity_poly.type
_entity_poly.pdbx_seq_one_letter_code
_entity_poly.pdbx_strand_id
1 'polypeptide(L)'
;MLFILLFGIVSLFSDMTHEGASSIKGAYLSLLGASAATIGFVSGFGELVGYSLRYVFGRLADRTKKYWPITIIGYIVDVLAVPALALVGENGWIFACALIIAERAGKALKKPAKNTLMSFAASQEGAGKSFAIQELLDQIGAFLGPVLLYLVMLFKMTGTTYQIYAFGLAILAIPAALTVIMLFITKRKFPNPENFEPEPKEYIPFKLDKKFILYIAGISLFAFGFIDYSLIIMHVSREFSGLTPGLNSSALVNTGTLPLLYAGAMLVDAVSALVFGLLYDKKGNLAPVLSTALCAPFALFIFGFKSVPALLVGIALWGVGMGAQESILKAVVSTIVPKNSRATGYGIFECSFGVFWFLGSWLLGVLYDVSIPAMIAVSIITQLAAIPLYCFSARNSRRVLSKRKI
;
A
#
# COMPACT_ATOMS: atom_id res chain seq x y z
N MET A 1 -24.54 7.70 8.14
CA MET A 1 -24.32 6.32 7.62
C MET A 1 -24.28 6.24 6.10
N LEU A 2 -25.29 6.75 5.36
CA LEU A 2 -25.34 6.62 3.90
C LEU A 2 -24.13 7.26 3.18
N PHE A 3 -23.62 8.42 3.65
CA PHE A 3 -22.42 9.04 3.11
C PHE A 3 -21.21 8.11 3.20
N ILE A 4 -21.01 7.50 4.36
CA ILE A 4 -19.91 6.58 4.64
C ILE A 4 -19.97 5.36 3.72
N LEU A 5 -21.15 4.79 3.52
CA LEU A 5 -21.33 3.66 2.61
C LEU A 5 -21.07 4.03 1.14
N LEU A 6 -21.60 5.17 0.67
CA LEU A 6 -21.36 5.62 -0.71
C LEU A 6 -19.88 5.93 -0.95
N PHE A 7 -19.22 6.57 0.02
CA PHE A 7 -17.80 6.87 -0.09
C PHE A 7 -16.93 5.60 0.03
N GLY A 8 -17.36 4.63 0.84
CA GLY A 8 -16.75 3.31 0.90
C GLY A 8 -16.85 2.55 -0.43
N ILE A 9 -18.00 2.63 -1.13
CA ILE A 9 -18.16 2.04 -2.48
C ILE A 9 -17.25 2.74 -3.50
N VAL A 10 -17.08 4.08 -3.42
CA VAL A 10 -16.08 4.81 -4.23
C VAL A 10 -14.68 4.24 -4.00
N SER A 11 -14.31 4.02 -2.74
CA SER A 11 -13.01 3.45 -2.38
C SER A 11 -12.86 2.02 -2.88
N LEU A 12 -13.90 1.18 -2.72
CA LEU A 12 -13.90 -0.21 -3.20
C LEU A 12 -13.55 -0.29 -4.69
N PHE A 13 -14.25 0.47 -5.56
CA PHE A 13 -13.96 0.46 -6.98
C PHE A 13 -12.61 1.09 -7.33
N SER A 14 -12.17 2.11 -6.58
CA SER A 14 -10.84 2.70 -6.73
C SER A 14 -9.76 1.67 -6.41
N ASP A 15 -9.91 0.91 -5.33
CA ASP A 15 -8.94 -0.09 -4.91
C ASP A 15 -8.99 -1.34 -5.80
N MET A 16 -10.17 -1.73 -6.34
CA MET A 16 -10.24 -2.72 -7.42
C MET A 16 -9.37 -2.32 -8.62
N THR A 17 -9.41 -1.06 -9.02
CA THR A 17 -8.62 -0.54 -10.16
C THR A 17 -7.13 -0.59 -9.83
N HIS A 18 -6.76 -0.06 -8.69
CA HIS A 18 -5.38 0.13 -8.26
C HIS A 18 -4.69 -1.19 -7.95
N GLU A 19 -5.29 -2.02 -7.10
CA GLU A 19 -4.70 -3.28 -6.65
C GLU A 19 -4.79 -4.36 -7.74
N GLY A 20 -5.80 -4.27 -8.62
CA GLY A 20 -5.82 -5.03 -9.86
C GLY A 20 -4.56 -4.78 -10.68
N ALA A 21 -4.23 -3.53 -10.98
CA ALA A 21 -3.01 -3.18 -11.71
C ALA A 21 -1.74 -3.58 -10.95
N SER A 22 -1.69 -3.39 -9.63
CA SER A 22 -0.54 -3.74 -8.78
C SER A 22 -0.19 -5.22 -8.89
N SER A 23 -1.18 -6.09 -9.11
CA SER A 23 -0.99 -7.53 -9.25
C SER A 23 -0.16 -7.95 -10.48
N ILE A 24 -0.06 -7.10 -11.50
CA ILE A 24 0.69 -7.39 -12.75
C ILE A 24 1.68 -6.30 -13.14
N LYS A 25 1.67 -5.16 -12.47
CA LYS A 25 2.41 -3.94 -12.84
C LYS A 25 3.91 -4.17 -13.04
N GLY A 26 4.55 -4.89 -12.12
CA GLY A 26 5.98 -5.20 -12.23
C GLY A 26 6.32 -6.13 -13.41
N ALA A 27 5.48 -7.14 -13.65
CA ALA A 27 5.61 -8.03 -14.80
C ALA A 27 5.40 -7.28 -16.12
N TYR A 28 4.40 -6.40 -16.18
CA TYR A 28 4.13 -5.56 -17.33
C TYR A 28 5.28 -4.59 -17.63
N LEU A 29 5.80 -3.88 -16.63
CA LEU A 29 6.98 -3.00 -16.79
C LEU A 29 8.20 -3.77 -17.30
N SER A 30 8.45 -4.95 -16.76
CA SER A 30 9.54 -5.82 -17.23
C SER A 30 9.37 -6.22 -18.69
N LEU A 31 8.15 -6.54 -19.10
CA LEU A 31 7.83 -6.89 -20.49
C LEU A 31 8.02 -5.71 -21.44
N LEU A 32 7.77 -4.47 -20.98
CA LEU A 32 8.04 -3.23 -21.73
C LEU A 32 9.53 -2.86 -21.78
N GLY A 33 10.43 -3.63 -21.15
CA GLY A 33 11.88 -3.43 -21.18
C GLY A 33 12.46 -2.69 -19.97
N ALA A 34 11.69 -2.46 -18.90
CA ALA A 34 12.21 -1.87 -17.68
C ALA A 34 13.12 -2.86 -16.92
N SER A 35 14.28 -2.38 -16.42
CA SER A 35 15.15 -3.16 -15.52
C SER A 35 14.55 -3.27 -14.12
N ALA A 36 15.06 -4.21 -13.30
CA ALA A 36 14.65 -4.31 -11.91
C ALA A 36 14.99 -3.04 -11.11
N ALA A 37 16.14 -2.42 -11.39
CA ALA A 37 16.50 -1.12 -10.82
C ALA A 37 15.48 -0.03 -11.16
N THR A 38 14.99 0.02 -12.42
CA THR A 38 13.95 0.98 -12.84
C THR A 38 12.62 0.70 -12.14
N ILE A 39 12.21 -0.57 -12.04
CA ILE A 39 10.97 -0.97 -11.37
C ILE A 39 11.04 -0.59 -9.88
N GLY A 40 12.13 -0.90 -9.19
CA GLY A 40 12.35 -0.52 -7.81
C GLY A 40 12.36 0.99 -7.60
N PHE A 41 13.02 1.74 -8.51
CA PHE A 41 13.03 3.20 -8.48
C PHE A 41 11.60 3.77 -8.61
N VAL A 42 10.85 3.36 -9.63
CA VAL A 42 9.51 3.92 -9.91
C VAL A 42 8.51 3.57 -8.81
N SER A 43 8.54 2.32 -8.32
CA SER A 43 7.68 1.90 -7.20
C SER A 43 7.99 2.71 -5.95
N GLY A 44 9.26 2.78 -5.56
CA GLY A 44 9.68 3.52 -4.37
C GLY A 44 9.49 5.03 -4.50
N PHE A 45 9.82 5.63 -5.66
CA PHE A 45 9.61 7.05 -5.93
C PHE A 45 8.12 7.41 -5.94
N GLY A 46 7.28 6.52 -6.46
CA GLY A 46 5.83 6.66 -6.38
C GLY A 46 5.34 6.75 -4.93
N GLU A 47 5.84 5.90 -4.04
CA GLU A 47 5.51 5.97 -2.61
C GLU A 47 6.03 7.25 -1.96
N LEU A 48 7.26 7.66 -2.25
CA LEU A 48 7.82 8.93 -1.76
C LEU A 48 6.95 10.12 -2.18
N VAL A 49 6.58 10.20 -3.45
CA VAL A 49 5.66 11.21 -3.99
C VAL A 49 4.30 11.12 -3.30
N GLY A 50 3.77 9.89 -3.18
CA GLY A 50 2.52 9.60 -2.50
C GLY A 50 2.47 10.14 -1.07
N TYR A 51 3.49 9.89 -0.27
CA TYR A 51 3.54 10.33 1.13
C TYR A 51 3.87 11.82 1.27
N SER A 52 4.85 12.34 0.51
CA SER A 52 5.29 13.72 0.62
C SER A 52 4.23 14.73 0.16
N LEU A 53 3.59 14.44 -0.96
CA LEU A 53 2.54 15.32 -1.52
C LEU A 53 1.27 15.35 -0.67
N ARG A 54 0.99 14.32 0.15
CA ARG A 54 -0.16 14.36 1.08
C ARG A 54 -0.11 15.55 2.04
N TYR A 55 1.07 15.87 2.55
CA TYR A 55 1.24 17.04 3.42
C TYR A 55 0.91 18.34 2.68
N VAL A 56 1.43 18.50 1.46
CA VAL A 56 1.21 19.69 0.63
C VAL A 56 -0.29 19.85 0.29
N PHE A 57 -0.90 18.79 -0.20
CA PHE A 57 -2.30 18.79 -0.61
C PHE A 57 -3.27 18.84 0.57
N GLY A 58 -2.92 18.25 1.71
CA GLY A 58 -3.68 18.42 2.94
C GLY A 58 -3.74 19.87 3.38
N ARG A 59 -2.58 20.56 3.38
CA ARG A 59 -2.51 21.97 3.71
C ARG A 59 -3.25 22.87 2.70
N LEU A 60 -3.19 22.51 1.41
CA LEU A 60 -3.95 23.18 0.36
C LEU A 60 -5.47 23.02 0.58
N ALA A 61 -5.93 21.81 0.86
CA ALA A 61 -7.34 21.52 1.14
C ALA A 61 -7.84 22.29 2.36
N ASP A 62 -7.07 22.31 3.45
CA ASP A 62 -7.43 23.03 4.69
C ASP A 62 -7.49 24.56 4.49
N ARG A 63 -6.56 25.11 3.71
CA ARG A 63 -6.54 26.55 3.41
C ARG A 63 -7.68 26.99 2.49
N THR A 64 -7.95 26.17 1.45
CA THR A 64 -8.94 26.52 0.42
C THR A 64 -10.36 26.12 0.79
N LYS A 65 -10.52 25.17 1.74
CA LYS A 65 -11.79 24.50 2.09
C LYS A 65 -12.48 23.82 0.90
N LYS A 66 -11.76 23.64 -0.22
CA LYS A 66 -12.28 23.03 -1.45
C LYS A 66 -12.07 21.51 -1.45
N TYR A 67 -12.62 20.81 -0.47
CA TYR A 67 -12.42 19.37 -0.31
C TYR A 67 -12.95 18.55 -1.49
N TRP A 68 -14.17 18.83 -1.98
CA TRP A 68 -14.74 18.11 -3.11
C TRP A 68 -13.95 18.24 -4.42
N PRO A 69 -13.59 19.45 -4.90
CA PRO A 69 -12.80 19.59 -6.13
C PRO A 69 -11.47 18.86 -6.06
N ILE A 70 -10.76 18.98 -4.93
CA ILE A 70 -9.47 18.32 -4.71
C ILE A 70 -9.64 16.78 -4.73
N THR A 71 -10.65 16.26 -4.04
CA THR A 71 -10.96 14.84 -4.03
C THR A 71 -11.28 14.31 -5.42
N ILE A 72 -12.12 15.03 -6.19
CA ILE A 72 -12.55 14.60 -7.54
C ILE A 72 -11.36 14.58 -8.51
N ILE A 73 -10.57 15.65 -8.54
CA ILE A 73 -9.38 15.73 -9.41
C ILE A 73 -8.41 14.59 -9.06
N GLY A 74 -8.16 14.39 -7.74
CA GLY A 74 -7.28 13.33 -7.28
C GLY A 74 -7.77 11.93 -7.70
N TYR A 75 -9.07 11.63 -7.57
CA TYR A 75 -9.63 10.35 -8.02
C TYR A 75 -9.55 10.20 -9.54
N ILE A 76 -9.88 11.22 -10.32
CA ILE A 76 -9.80 11.16 -11.78
C ILE A 76 -8.38 10.85 -12.24
N VAL A 77 -7.38 11.56 -11.72
CA VAL A 77 -5.96 11.33 -12.07
C VAL A 77 -5.54 9.92 -11.67
N ASP A 78 -5.86 9.50 -10.45
CA ASP A 78 -5.49 8.20 -9.89
C ASP A 78 -6.10 7.04 -10.70
N VAL A 79 -7.43 7.02 -10.87
CA VAL A 79 -8.08 5.85 -11.48
C VAL A 79 -7.98 5.81 -12.99
N LEU A 80 -7.77 6.93 -13.69
CA LEU A 80 -7.61 6.94 -15.15
C LEU A 80 -6.18 6.64 -15.60
N ALA A 81 -5.18 6.92 -14.76
CA ALA A 81 -3.79 6.58 -15.06
C ALA A 81 -3.59 5.05 -15.23
N VAL A 82 -4.37 4.25 -14.52
CA VAL A 82 -4.28 2.78 -14.57
C VAL A 82 -4.69 2.21 -15.93
N PRO A 83 -5.92 2.40 -16.45
CA PRO A 83 -6.29 1.88 -17.75
C PRO A 83 -5.51 2.56 -18.88
N ALA A 84 -4.98 3.78 -18.70
CA ALA A 84 -4.10 4.43 -19.66
C ALA A 84 -2.80 3.64 -19.90
N LEU A 85 -2.35 2.82 -18.95
CA LEU A 85 -1.24 1.88 -19.15
C LEU A 85 -1.48 0.92 -20.33
N ALA A 86 -2.72 0.55 -20.60
CA ALA A 86 -3.07 -0.31 -21.73
C ALA A 86 -2.77 0.32 -23.11
N LEU A 87 -2.63 1.64 -23.17
CA LEU A 87 -2.34 2.40 -24.41
C LEU A 87 -0.84 2.56 -24.66
N VAL A 88 0.00 2.13 -23.72
CA VAL A 88 1.47 2.23 -23.83
C VAL A 88 1.96 1.14 -24.79
N GLY A 89 2.74 1.52 -25.84
CA GLY A 89 3.32 0.57 -26.78
C GLY A 89 4.38 -0.35 -26.15
N GLU A 90 4.75 -1.42 -26.84
CA GLU A 90 5.62 -2.50 -26.33
C GLU A 90 6.99 -2.05 -25.80
N ASN A 91 7.54 -0.91 -26.24
CA ASN A 91 8.81 -0.35 -25.73
C ASN A 91 8.60 0.92 -24.90
N GLY A 92 7.37 1.19 -24.47
CA GLY A 92 6.96 2.43 -23.83
C GLY A 92 7.16 2.49 -22.33
N TRP A 93 8.12 1.77 -21.74
CA TRP A 93 8.31 1.70 -20.28
C TRP A 93 8.43 3.07 -19.62
N ILE A 94 9.02 4.09 -20.29
CA ILE A 94 9.13 5.45 -19.74
C ILE A 94 7.74 6.08 -19.54
N PHE A 95 6.84 5.93 -20.51
CA PHE A 95 5.47 6.42 -20.40
C PHE A 95 4.67 5.65 -19.35
N ALA A 96 4.89 4.33 -19.25
CA ALA A 96 4.29 3.53 -18.19
C ALA A 96 4.76 4.02 -16.79
N CYS A 97 6.05 4.29 -16.62
CA CYS A 97 6.58 4.86 -15.38
C CYS A 97 5.95 6.23 -15.05
N ALA A 98 5.80 7.10 -16.04
CA ALA A 98 5.17 8.42 -15.85
C ALA A 98 3.69 8.27 -15.42
N LEU A 99 2.93 7.34 -16.00
CA LEU A 99 1.56 7.06 -15.60
C LEU A 99 1.45 6.50 -14.18
N ILE A 100 2.38 5.63 -13.77
CA ILE A 100 2.45 5.10 -12.41
C ILE A 100 2.74 6.21 -11.39
N ILE A 101 3.64 7.14 -11.72
CA ILE A 101 3.91 8.30 -10.85
C ILE A 101 2.69 9.23 -10.80
N ALA A 102 1.99 9.44 -11.93
CA ALA A 102 0.76 10.23 -11.97
C ALA A 102 -0.35 9.61 -11.12
N GLU A 103 -0.52 8.29 -11.18
CA GLU A 103 -1.42 7.51 -10.31
C GLU A 103 -1.12 7.81 -8.83
N ARG A 104 0.14 7.70 -8.40
CA ARG A 104 0.56 7.98 -7.02
C ARG A 104 0.34 9.44 -6.60
N ALA A 105 0.58 10.38 -7.50
CA ALA A 105 0.29 11.80 -7.28
C ALA A 105 -1.22 12.05 -7.11
N GLY A 106 -2.07 11.41 -7.93
CA GLY A 106 -3.52 11.44 -7.79
C GLY A 106 -3.99 10.89 -6.44
N LYS A 107 -3.41 9.75 -6.01
CA LYS A 107 -3.67 9.14 -4.69
C LYS A 107 -3.26 10.08 -3.55
N ALA A 108 -2.12 10.77 -3.67
CA ALA A 108 -1.67 11.77 -2.70
C ALA A 108 -2.60 12.99 -2.63
N LEU A 109 -3.11 13.43 -3.76
CA LEU A 109 -4.03 14.57 -3.85
C LEU A 109 -5.38 14.27 -3.20
N LYS A 110 -5.99 13.09 -3.49
CA LYS A 110 -7.31 12.72 -2.98
C LYS A 110 -7.33 12.41 -1.48
N LYS A 111 -6.29 11.73 -0.96
CA LYS A 111 -6.33 11.07 0.36
C LYS A 111 -6.59 12.02 1.53
N PRO A 112 -5.93 13.20 1.67
CA PRO A 112 -6.20 14.13 2.75
C PRO A 112 -7.62 14.72 2.69
N ALA A 113 -8.04 15.17 1.51
CA ALA A 113 -9.36 15.76 1.32
C ALA A 113 -10.49 14.72 1.52
N LYS A 114 -10.31 13.48 1.00
CA LYS A 114 -11.19 12.32 1.26
C LYS A 114 -11.36 12.08 2.76
N ASN A 115 -10.25 11.99 3.49
CA ASN A 115 -10.28 11.71 4.92
C ASN A 115 -10.98 12.82 5.71
N THR A 116 -10.82 14.09 5.29
CA THR A 116 -11.54 15.23 5.89
C THR A 116 -13.05 15.11 5.63
N LEU A 117 -13.47 14.87 4.39
CA LEU A 117 -14.88 14.65 4.05
C LEU A 117 -15.49 13.48 4.84
N MET A 118 -14.74 12.40 5.02
CA MET A 118 -15.16 11.26 5.84
C MET A 118 -15.27 11.61 7.32
N SER A 119 -14.33 12.41 7.85
CA SER A 119 -14.33 12.79 9.27
C SER A 119 -15.56 13.60 9.65
N PHE A 120 -16.05 14.46 8.76
CA PHE A 120 -17.28 15.22 8.97
C PHE A 120 -18.49 14.29 9.19
N ALA A 121 -18.65 13.28 8.35
CA ALA A 121 -19.74 12.30 8.52
C ALA A 121 -19.50 11.35 9.71
N ALA A 122 -18.25 11.01 9.99
CA ALA A 122 -17.86 10.15 11.10
C ALA A 122 -18.13 10.79 12.48
N SER A 123 -18.15 12.12 12.57
CA SER A 123 -18.51 12.84 13.81
C SER A 123 -19.93 12.54 14.30
N GLN A 124 -20.85 12.21 13.38
CA GLN A 124 -22.26 11.89 13.66
C GLN A 124 -22.51 10.42 14.00
N GLU A 125 -21.72 9.51 13.41
CA GLU A 125 -21.97 8.06 13.44
C GLU A 125 -20.99 7.29 14.33
N GLY A 126 -19.95 7.97 14.82
CA GLY A 126 -18.82 7.36 15.51
C GLY A 126 -17.65 7.07 14.56
N ALA A 127 -16.50 7.71 14.84
CA ALA A 127 -15.33 7.65 13.95
C ALA A 127 -14.81 6.22 13.76
N GLY A 128 -14.72 5.41 14.83
CA GLY A 128 -14.22 4.05 14.74
C GLY A 128 -15.04 3.17 13.79
N LYS A 129 -16.36 3.21 13.92
CA LYS A 129 -17.28 2.43 13.05
C LYS A 129 -17.19 2.89 11.59
N SER A 130 -17.14 4.20 11.37
CA SER A 130 -17.11 4.80 10.03
C SER A 130 -15.86 4.40 9.26
N PHE A 131 -14.69 4.53 9.88
CA PHE A 131 -13.42 4.14 9.27
C PHE A 131 -13.27 2.62 9.14
N ALA A 132 -13.83 1.82 10.06
CA ALA A 132 -13.83 0.37 9.93
C ALA A 132 -14.66 -0.12 8.74
N ILE A 133 -15.82 0.49 8.46
CA ILE A 133 -16.63 0.17 7.28
C ILE A 133 -15.87 0.55 6.01
N GLN A 134 -15.22 1.71 6.00
CA GLN A 134 -14.40 2.12 4.85
C GLN A 134 -13.25 1.15 4.62
N GLU A 135 -12.49 0.79 5.63
CA GLU A 135 -11.37 -0.15 5.55
C GLU A 135 -11.83 -1.52 5.03
N LEU A 136 -12.98 -2.01 5.51
CA LEU A 136 -13.56 -3.26 5.02
C LEU A 136 -13.85 -3.21 3.51
N LEU A 137 -14.42 -2.10 3.02
CA LEU A 137 -14.73 -1.94 1.61
C LEU A 137 -13.46 -1.75 0.76
N ASP A 138 -12.44 -1.05 1.28
CA ASP A 138 -11.12 -0.91 0.68
C ASP A 138 -10.47 -2.31 0.51
N GLN A 139 -10.48 -3.16 1.53
CA GLN A 139 -9.93 -4.52 1.49
C GLN A 139 -10.70 -5.46 0.53
N ILE A 140 -12.03 -5.34 0.49
CA ILE A 140 -12.83 -6.08 -0.51
C ILE A 140 -12.41 -5.66 -1.93
N GLY A 141 -12.22 -4.37 -2.18
CA GLY A 141 -11.73 -3.86 -3.45
C GLY A 141 -10.34 -4.40 -3.82
N ALA A 142 -9.43 -4.37 -2.84
CA ALA A 142 -8.05 -4.85 -2.99
C ALA A 142 -7.98 -6.35 -3.35
N PHE A 143 -8.90 -7.16 -2.84
CA PHE A 143 -9.02 -8.56 -3.21
C PHE A 143 -9.70 -8.77 -4.56
N LEU A 144 -10.82 -8.07 -4.81
CA LEU A 144 -11.62 -8.27 -6.03
C LEU A 144 -10.93 -7.77 -7.30
N GLY A 145 -10.05 -6.75 -7.22
CA GLY A 145 -9.30 -6.24 -8.37
C GLY A 145 -8.43 -7.30 -9.04
N PRO A 146 -7.50 -7.93 -8.33
CA PRO A 146 -6.71 -9.04 -8.86
C PRO A 146 -7.55 -10.24 -9.32
N VAL A 147 -8.63 -10.58 -8.59
CA VAL A 147 -9.55 -11.66 -9.00
C VAL A 147 -10.22 -11.31 -10.35
N LEU A 148 -10.67 -10.07 -10.53
CA LEU A 148 -11.21 -9.60 -11.81
C LEU A 148 -10.20 -9.79 -12.94
N LEU A 149 -8.94 -9.38 -12.72
CA LEU A 149 -7.88 -9.56 -13.73
C LEU A 149 -7.64 -11.04 -14.03
N TYR A 150 -7.57 -11.88 -13.02
CA TYR A 150 -7.44 -13.33 -13.21
C TYR A 150 -8.56 -13.88 -14.10
N LEU A 151 -9.82 -13.56 -13.79
CA LEU A 151 -10.96 -14.03 -14.59
C LEU A 151 -10.87 -13.53 -16.03
N VAL A 152 -10.53 -12.27 -16.24
CA VAL A 152 -10.39 -11.67 -17.58
C VAL A 152 -9.26 -12.36 -18.37
N MET A 153 -8.11 -12.60 -17.73
CA MET A 153 -6.99 -13.27 -18.37
C MET A 153 -7.28 -14.74 -18.66
N LEU A 154 -8.07 -15.42 -17.83
CA LEU A 154 -8.50 -16.80 -18.05
C LEU A 154 -9.34 -16.92 -19.34
N PHE A 155 -10.20 -15.93 -19.64
CA PHE A 155 -11.02 -15.93 -20.87
C PHE A 155 -10.26 -15.46 -22.11
N LYS A 156 -9.18 -14.69 -21.96
CA LYS A 156 -8.38 -14.17 -23.07
C LYS A 156 -6.98 -14.78 -23.14
N MET A 157 -6.91 -16.10 -23.29
CA MET A 157 -5.65 -16.84 -23.43
C MET A 157 -5.01 -16.76 -24.84
N THR A 158 -5.64 -16.05 -25.79
CA THR A 158 -5.16 -15.92 -27.19
C THR A 158 -4.47 -14.57 -27.39
N GLY A 159 -3.20 -14.58 -27.81
CA GLY A 159 -2.41 -13.38 -28.10
C GLY A 159 -1.03 -13.41 -27.45
N THR A 160 -0.27 -12.34 -27.65
CA THR A 160 1.02 -12.14 -26.97
C THR A 160 0.82 -11.82 -25.49
N THR A 161 1.80 -12.09 -24.66
CA THR A 161 1.76 -11.71 -23.21
C THR A 161 1.48 -10.22 -23.02
N TYR A 162 2.03 -9.37 -23.89
CA TYR A 162 1.74 -7.94 -23.90
C TYR A 162 0.24 -7.66 -24.10
N GLN A 163 -0.38 -8.30 -25.11
CA GLN A 163 -1.81 -8.11 -25.42
C GLN A 163 -2.71 -8.58 -24.26
N ILE A 164 -2.33 -9.65 -23.57
CA ILE A 164 -3.07 -10.15 -22.41
C ILE A 164 -3.02 -9.13 -21.27
N TYR A 165 -1.84 -8.59 -20.94
CA TYR A 165 -1.70 -7.59 -19.89
C TYR A 165 -2.38 -6.26 -20.27
N ALA A 166 -2.19 -5.77 -21.51
CA ALA A 166 -2.82 -4.54 -21.96
C ALA A 166 -4.36 -4.65 -21.92
N PHE A 167 -4.91 -5.80 -22.31
CA PHE A 167 -6.36 -6.04 -22.22
C PHE A 167 -6.83 -6.08 -20.74
N GLY A 168 -6.10 -6.74 -19.85
CA GLY A 168 -6.40 -6.75 -18.43
C GLY A 168 -6.43 -5.35 -17.85
N LEU A 169 -5.42 -4.53 -18.16
CA LEU A 169 -5.35 -3.11 -17.72
C LEU A 169 -6.51 -2.29 -18.33
N ALA A 170 -6.88 -2.53 -19.58
CA ALA A 170 -8.01 -1.85 -20.22
C ALA A 170 -9.35 -2.16 -19.53
N ILE A 171 -9.56 -3.40 -19.08
CA ILE A 171 -10.79 -3.80 -18.38
C ILE A 171 -10.93 -3.10 -17.02
N LEU A 172 -9.81 -2.70 -16.39
CA LEU A 172 -9.84 -1.89 -15.17
C LEU A 172 -10.44 -0.50 -15.39
N ALA A 173 -10.67 -0.08 -16.65
CA ALA A 173 -11.47 1.10 -16.94
C ALA A 173 -12.93 0.97 -16.45
N ILE A 174 -13.46 -0.25 -16.28
CA ILE A 174 -14.82 -0.47 -15.75
C ILE A 174 -14.91 -0.02 -14.28
N PRO A 175 -14.14 -0.59 -13.33
CA PRO A 175 -14.17 -0.11 -11.94
C PRO A 175 -13.68 1.35 -11.83
N ALA A 176 -12.77 1.82 -12.67
CA ALA A 176 -12.36 3.23 -12.72
C ALA A 176 -13.54 4.15 -13.05
N ALA A 177 -14.34 3.81 -14.09
CA ALA A 177 -15.55 4.56 -14.46
C ALA A 177 -16.59 4.53 -13.33
N LEU A 178 -16.81 3.36 -12.71
CA LEU A 178 -17.71 3.22 -11.56
C LEU A 178 -17.27 4.08 -10.38
N THR A 179 -15.96 4.17 -10.11
CA THR A 179 -15.40 5.08 -9.09
C THR A 179 -15.83 6.52 -9.36
N VAL A 180 -15.63 7.00 -10.59
CA VAL A 180 -15.96 8.39 -10.97
C VAL A 180 -17.47 8.63 -10.88
N ILE A 181 -18.28 7.71 -11.41
CA ILE A 181 -19.75 7.80 -11.35
C ILE A 181 -20.23 7.87 -9.90
N MET A 182 -19.78 6.94 -9.05
CA MET A 182 -20.17 6.91 -7.63
C MET A 182 -19.70 8.14 -6.87
N LEU A 183 -18.54 8.68 -7.21
CA LEU A 183 -18.02 9.92 -6.63
C LEU A 183 -18.93 11.12 -6.94
N PHE A 184 -19.38 11.26 -8.18
CA PHE A 184 -20.32 12.32 -8.56
C PHE A 184 -21.71 12.13 -7.94
N ILE A 185 -22.20 10.90 -7.84
CA ILE A 185 -23.45 10.58 -7.13
C ILE A 185 -23.34 11.00 -5.66
N THR A 186 -22.21 10.62 -5.01
CA THR A 186 -21.97 10.98 -3.60
C THR A 186 -21.90 12.49 -3.40
N LYS A 187 -21.18 13.22 -4.26
CA LYS A 187 -21.12 14.68 -4.24
C LYS A 187 -22.49 15.30 -4.42
N ARG A 188 -23.28 14.81 -5.40
CA ARG A 188 -24.61 15.37 -5.68
C ARG A 188 -25.57 15.19 -4.50
N LYS A 189 -25.46 14.06 -3.79
CA LYS A 189 -26.30 13.74 -2.63
C LYS A 189 -25.84 14.47 -1.37
N PHE A 190 -24.55 14.74 -1.24
CA PHE A 190 -23.93 15.41 -0.08
C PHE A 190 -22.99 16.52 -0.54
N PRO A 191 -23.53 17.66 -1.02
CA PRO A 191 -22.71 18.74 -1.56
C PRO A 191 -21.86 19.44 -0.49
N ASN A 192 -22.33 19.55 0.75
CA ASN A 192 -21.70 20.26 1.85
C ASN A 192 -21.63 19.41 3.13
N PRO A 193 -20.79 18.37 3.16
CA PRO A 193 -20.66 17.48 4.32
C PRO A 193 -20.01 18.16 5.53
N GLU A 194 -19.32 19.30 5.35
CA GLU A 194 -18.79 20.16 6.41
C GLU A 194 -19.86 20.64 7.41
N ASN A 195 -21.13 20.69 7.00
CA ASN A 195 -22.25 21.05 7.88
C ASN A 195 -22.52 20.03 8.99
N PHE A 196 -21.85 18.88 8.98
CA PHE A 196 -21.99 17.86 10.02
C PHE A 196 -21.04 18.06 11.21
N GLU A 197 -20.10 19.01 11.19
CA GLU A 197 -19.04 19.10 12.20
C GLU A 197 -19.27 20.21 13.24
N PRO A 198 -19.05 19.93 14.55
CA PRO A 198 -18.88 20.96 15.57
C PRO A 198 -17.47 21.58 15.52
N GLU A 199 -17.35 22.80 16.08
CA GLU A 199 -16.18 23.70 16.05
C GLU A 199 -14.79 23.04 16.23
N PRO A 200 -13.73 23.59 15.57
CA PRO A 200 -12.39 23.04 15.60
C PRO A 200 -11.73 23.13 16.99
N LYS A 201 -11.08 22.04 17.42
CA LYS A 201 -10.32 21.98 18.68
C LYS A 201 -8.95 22.67 18.55
N GLU A 202 -8.51 23.36 19.63
CA GLU A 202 -7.19 24.01 19.67
C GLU A 202 -6.03 23.07 19.30
N TYR A 203 -5.10 23.58 18.49
CA TYR A 203 -3.88 22.89 18.11
C TYR A 203 -2.86 22.92 19.25
N ILE A 204 -2.35 21.75 19.66
CA ILE A 204 -1.24 21.61 20.60
C ILE A 204 0.02 21.18 19.85
N PRO A 205 1.12 21.95 19.91
CA PRO A 205 2.37 21.58 19.23
C PRO A 205 2.91 20.24 19.72
N PHE A 206 3.24 19.35 18.75
CA PHE A 206 3.85 18.06 19.07
C PHE A 206 5.35 18.21 19.28
N LYS A 207 5.84 17.72 20.42
CA LYS A 207 7.29 17.59 20.70
C LYS A 207 7.73 16.16 20.39
N LEU A 208 8.80 16.05 19.59
CA LEU A 208 9.42 14.76 19.28
C LEU A 208 9.96 14.10 20.56
N ASP A 209 9.35 12.99 20.97
CA ASP A 209 9.83 12.19 22.11
C ASP A 209 10.81 11.10 21.58
N LYS A 210 11.78 10.74 22.41
CA LYS A 210 12.78 9.70 22.14
C LYS A 210 12.15 8.36 21.71
N LYS A 211 10.99 8.03 22.27
CA LYS A 211 10.22 6.82 21.92
C LYS A 211 9.73 6.85 20.48
N PHE A 212 9.17 8.00 20.08
CA PHE A 212 8.67 8.21 18.73
C PHE A 212 9.81 8.16 17.72
N ILE A 213 10.95 8.79 18.03
CA ILE A 213 12.15 8.75 17.17
C ILE A 213 12.66 7.31 17.00
N LEU A 214 12.78 6.55 18.09
CA LEU A 214 13.22 5.14 18.02
C LEU A 214 12.26 4.27 17.23
N TYR A 215 10.95 4.52 17.38
CA TYR A 215 9.96 3.79 16.59
C TYR A 215 10.04 4.13 15.11
N ILE A 216 10.16 5.44 14.77
CA ILE A 216 10.33 5.87 13.37
C ILE A 216 11.60 5.26 12.78
N ALA A 217 12.72 5.27 13.48
CA ALA A 217 13.96 4.65 13.03
C ALA A 217 13.78 3.14 12.76
N GLY A 218 13.06 2.43 13.64
CA GLY A 218 12.75 1.02 13.44
C GLY A 218 11.90 0.75 12.21
N ILE A 219 10.80 1.49 12.04
CA ILE A 219 9.92 1.30 10.88
C ILE A 219 10.58 1.76 9.57
N SER A 220 11.47 2.74 9.63
CA SER A 220 12.26 3.17 8.48
C SER A 220 13.24 2.08 8.01
N LEU A 221 13.92 1.39 8.95
CA LEU A 221 14.75 0.22 8.61
C LEU A 221 13.93 -0.94 8.06
N PHE A 222 12.75 -1.18 8.62
CA PHE A 222 11.81 -2.17 8.08
C PHE A 222 11.43 -1.82 6.64
N ALA A 223 10.98 -0.58 6.39
CA ALA A 223 10.59 -0.09 5.08
C ALA A 223 11.72 -0.17 4.06
N PHE A 224 12.95 0.14 4.48
CA PHE A 224 14.15 0.05 3.64
C PHE A 224 14.43 -1.38 3.16
N GLY A 225 14.21 -2.39 4.01
CA GLY A 225 14.42 -3.80 3.66
C GLY A 225 13.23 -4.48 3.00
N PHE A 226 12.05 -3.85 2.99
CA PHE A 226 10.83 -4.47 2.51
C PHE A 226 10.71 -4.33 0.99
N ILE A 227 10.73 -5.47 0.26
CA ILE A 227 10.71 -5.49 -1.19
C ILE A 227 9.31 -5.16 -1.71
N ASP A 228 9.21 -4.18 -2.61
CA ASP A 228 7.95 -3.81 -3.27
C ASP A 228 7.41 -4.98 -4.11
N TYR A 229 6.09 -5.15 -4.12
CA TYR A 229 5.44 -6.24 -4.85
C TYR A 229 5.71 -6.21 -6.35
N SER A 230 5.95 -5.04 -6.93
CA SER A 230 6.30 -4.93 -8.35
C SER A 230 7.58 -5.66 -8.70
N LEU A 231 8.58 -5.66 -7.80
CA LEU A 231 9.81 -6.43 -7.98
C LEU A 231 9.58 -7.93 -7.81
N ILE A 232 8.72 -8.32 -6.86
CA ILE A 232 8.33 -9.71 -6.64
C ILE A 232 7.64 -10.28 -7.88
N ILE A 233 6.61 -9.61 -8.38
CA ILE A 233 5.84 -10.11 -9.52
C ILE A 233 6.64 -10.08 -10.83
N MET A 234 7.59 -9.15 -10.98
CA MET A 234 8.57 -9.17 -12.05
C MET A 234 9.44 -10.44 -11.98
N HIS A 235 10.00 -10.74 -10.81
CA HIS A 235 10.79 -11.96 -10.61
C HIS A 235 9.99 -13.21 -10.91
N VAL A 236 8.78 -13.31 -10.37
CA VAL A 236 7.89 -14.45 -10.61
C VAL A 236 7.58 -14.62 -12.10
N SER A 237 7.30 -13.51 -12.81
CA SER A 237 7.04 -13.58 -14.25
C SER A 237 8.24 -14.01 -15.08
N ARG A 238 9.47 -13.70 -14.63
CA ARG A 238 10.71 -14.10 -15.33
C ARG A 238 11.11 -15.54 -15.05
N GLU A 239 11.08 -15.94 -13.79
CA GLU A 239 11.63 -17.23 -13.34
C GLU A 239 10.62 -18.39 -13.47
N PHE A 240 9.32 -18.13 -13.32
CA PHE A 240 8.29 -19.17 -13.27
C PHE A 240 7.46 -19.28 -14.55
N SER A 241 7.33 -18.22 -15.37
CA SER A 241 6.57 -18.28 -16.63
C SER A 241 7.29 -19.03 -17.77
N GLY A 242 8.60 -19.23 -17.65
CA GLY A 242 9.41 -19.96 -18.64
C GLY A 242 9.56 -21.47 -18.38
N LEU A 243 8.99 -21.99 -17.29
CA LEU A 243 9.01 -23.42 -17.01
C LEU A 243 7.96 -24.11 -17.89
N THR A 244 8.43 -24.69 -19.01
CA THR A 244 7.61 -25.49 -19.93
C THR A 244 6.82 -26.58 -19.18
N PRO A 245 5.61 -26.95 -19.68
CA PRO A 245 4.78 -27.98 -19.05
C PRO A 245 5.43 -29.37 -19.27
N GLY A 246 6.34 -29.71 -18.39
CA GLY A 246 6.93 -31.05 -18.27
C GLY A 246 6.73 -31.55 -16.85
N LEU A 247 5.77 -32.40 -16.67
CA LEU A 247 5.42 -33.34 -15.59
C LEU A 247 5.46 -32.90 -14.10
N ASN A 248 6.04 -31.78 -13.70
CA ASN A 248 6.09 -31.42 -12.27
C ASN A 248 5.89 -29.91 -12.07
N SER A 249 4.67 -29.51 -11.67
CA SER A 249 4.29 -28.30 -10.93
C SER A 249 4.10 -26.94 -11.62
N SER A 250 4.30 -26.75 -12.91
CA SER A 250 4.30 -25.42 -13.54
C SER A 250 2.96 -24.92 -14.09
N ALA A 251 1.89 -25.69 -13.99
CA ALA A 251 0.53 -25.22 -14.36
C ALA A 251 -0.07 -24.19 -13.38
N LEU A 252 0.50 -24.08 -12.17
CA LEU A 252 -0.02 -23.21 -11.13
C LEU A 252 0.44 -21.75 -11.24
N VAL A 253 1.56 -21.47 -11.93
CA VAL A 253 2.11 -20.12 -12.09
C VAL A 253 2.33 -19.84 -13.56
N ASN A 254 1.43 -19.13 -14.16
CA ASN A 254 1.50 -18.63 -15.54
C ASN A 254 1.02 -17.19 -15.61
N THR A 255 1.17 -16.55 -16.75
CA THR A 255 0.76 -15.16 -16.97
C THR A 255 -0.65 -14.85 -16.45
N GLY A 256 -1.60 -15.78 -16.65
CA GLY A 256 -3.00 -15.59 -16.22
C GLY A 256 -3.21 -15.77 -14.72
N THR A 257 -2.37 -16.52 -14.02
CA THR A 257 -2.52 -16.80 -12.59
C THR A 257 -1.74 -15.83 -11.69
N LEU A 258 -0.86 -14.99 -12.25
CA LEU A 258 -0.10 -13.99 -11.47
C LEU A 258 -0.98 -13.10 -10.57
N PRO A 259 -2.15 -12.61 -11.03
CA PRO A 259 -3.03 -11.82 -10.17
C PRO A 259 -3.54 -12.57 -8.93
N LEU A 260 -3.71 -13.90 -9.00
CA LEU A 260 -4.15 -14.69 -7.84
C LEU A 260 -3.11 -14.73 -6.71
N LEU A 261 -1.81 -14.66 -7.05
CA LEU A 261 -0.76 -14.58 -6.04
C LEU A 261 -0.92 -13.29 -5.21
N TYR A 262 -1.24 -12.19 -5.88
CA TYR A 262 -1.51 -10.92 -5.19
C TYR A 262 -2.81 -10.97 -4.39
N ALA A 263 -3.89 -11.51 -4.95
CA ALA A 263 -5.15 -11.72 -4.22
C ALA A 263 -4.92 -12.53 -2.93
N GLY A 264 -4.12 -13.60 -3.02
CA GLY A 264 -3.72 -14.39 -1.86
C GLY A 264 -2.92 -13.58 -0.83
N ALA A 265 -1.97 -12.75 -1.29
CA ALA A 265 -1.23 -11.85 -0.42
C ALA A 265 -2.16 -10.86 0.30
N MET A 266 -3.14 -10.27 -0.39
CA MET A 266 -4.11 -9.33 0.20
C MET A 266 -5.04 -9.99 1.20
N LEU A 267 -5.40 -11.26 1.02
CA LEU A 267 -6.15 -12.01 2.05
C LEU A 267 -5.32 -12.21 3.32
N VAL A 268 -4.04 -12.59 3.17
CA VAL A 268 -3.13 -12.73 4.31
C VAL A 268 -2.89 -11.38 4.98
N ASP A 269 -2.75 -10.31 4.19
CA ASP A 269 -2.64 -8.93 4.66
C ASP A 269 -3.82 -8.54 5.55
N ALA A 270 -5.06 -8.71 5.08
CA ALA A 270 -6.28 -8.38 5.82
C ALA A 270 -6.38 -9.14 7.16
N VAL A 271 -6.08 -10.45 7.16
CA VAL A 271 -6.05 -11.28 8.37
C VAL A 271 -4.94 -10.81 9.32
N SER A 272 -3.76 -10.52 8.78
CA SER A 272 -2.60 -10.08 9.57
C SER A 272 -2.83 -8.71 10.19
N ALA A 273 -3.44 -7.77 9.46
CA ALA A 273 -3.80 -6.46 9.98
C ALA A 273 -4.70 -6.58 11.23
N LEU A 274 -5.69 -7.47 11.17
CA LEU A 274 -6.58 -7.74 12.30
C LEU A 274 -5.85 -8.39 13.48
N VAL A 275 -5.09 -9.47 13.22
CA VAL A 275 -4.38 -10.24 14.26
C VAL A 275 -3.34 -9.38 14.96
N PHE A 276 -2.50 -8.67 14.21
CA PHE A 276 -1.43 -7.84 14.78
C PHE A 276 -1.94 -6.54 15.36
N GLY A 277 -3.05 -5.98 14.86
CA GLY A 277 -3.75 -4.86 15.49
C GLY A 277 -4.24 -5.24 16.90
N LEU A 278 -4.97 -6.37 17.03
CA LEU A 278 -5.42 -6.89 18.32
C LEU A 278 -4.26 -7.28 19.25
N LEU A 279 -3.17 -7.80 18.68
CA LEU A 279 -1.97 -8.11 19.45
C LEU A 279 -1.29 -6.84 20.00
N TYR A 280 -1.29 -5.77 19.19
CA TYR A 280 -0.76 -4.47 19.62
C TYR A 280 -1.57 -3.89 20.77
N ASP A 281 -2.90 -3.94 20.72
CA ASP A 281 -3.77 -3.49 21.80
C ASP A 281 -3.51 -4.22 23.13
N LYS A 282 -3.23 -5.53 23.05
CA LYS A 282 -2.98 -6.38 24.24
C LYS A 282 -1.54 -6.32 24.73
N LYS A 283 -0.56 -6.29 23.86
CA LYS A 283 0.87 -6.48 24.20
C LYS A 283 1.80 -5.37 23.69
N GLY A 284 1.25 -4.31 23.07
CA GLY A 284 2.01 -3.15 22.61
C GLY A 284 3.12 -3.51 21.63
N ASN A 285 4.34 -3.03 21.91
CA ASN A 285 5.50 -3.19 21.01
C ASN A 285 5.95 -4.63 20.74
N LEU A 286 5.34 -5.64 21.36
CA LEU A 286 5.59 -7.04 20.98
C LEU A 286 5.03 -7.35 19.59
N ALA A 287 3.96 -6.67 19.18
CA ALA A 287 3.34 -6.88 17.87
C ALA A 287 4.30 -6.55 16.70
N PRO A 288 4.94 -5.34 16.62
CA PRO A 288 5.90 -5.06 15.54
C PRO A 288 7.15 -5.94 15.58
N VAL A 289 7.58 -6.39 16.77
CA VAL A 289 8.71 -7.32 16.89
C VAL A 289 8.38 -8.68 16.29
N LEU A 290 7.22 -9.24 16.65
CA LEU A 290 6.81 -10.57 16.16
C LEU A 290 6.47 -10.53 14.65
N SER A 291 5.77 -9.50 14.19
CA SER A 291 5.44 -9.39 12.76
C SER A 291 6.68 -9.26 11.89
N THR A 292 7.65 -8.43 12.31
CA THR A 292 8.91 -8.25 11.58
C THR A 292 9.76 -9.53 11.61
N ALA A 293 9.87 -10.22 12.75
CA ALA A 293 10.60 -11.48 12.82
C ALA A 293 9.98 -12.58 11.95
N LEU A 294 8.63 -12.62 11.89
CA LEU A 294 7.89 -13.60 11.10
C LEU A 294 8.01 -13.31 9.60
N CYS A 295 7.89 -12.05 9.17
CA CYS A 295 7.90 -11.72 7.75
C CYS A 295 9.32 -11.61 7.16
N ALA A 296 10.35 -11.22 7.92
CA ALA A 296 11.69 -10.95 7.41
C ALA A 296 12.26 -12.02 6.43
N PRO A 297 12.02 -13.33 6.60
CA PRO A 297 12.56 -14.34 5.67
C PRO A 297 11.80 -14.41 4.33
N PHE A 298 10.75 -13.61 4.08
CA PHE A 298 9.98 -13.70 2.83
C PHE A 298 10.84 -13.61 1.58
N ALA A 299 11.87 -12.74 1.59
CA ALA A 299 12.77 -12.55 0.46
C ALA A 299 13.56 -13.83 0.13
N LEU A 300 13.98 -14.59 1.14
CA LEU A 300 14.65 -15.88 0.94
C LEU A 300 13.72 -16.88 0.26
N PHE A 301 12.46 -16.95 0.69
CA PHE A 301 11.50 -17.90 0.12
C PHE A 301 11.11 -17.55 -1.31
N ILE A 302 10.97 -16.27 -1.66
CA ILE A 302 10.58 -15.83 -3.00
C ILE A 302 11.75 -15.93 -3.98
N PHE A 303 12.93 -15.41 -3.62
CA PHE A 303 14.05 -15.25 -4.55
C PHE A 303 15.14 -16.29 -4.40
N GLY A 304 15.18 -17.01 -3.27
CA GLY A 304 16.22 -18.01 -3.00
C GLY A 304 15.87 -19.42 -3.47
N PHE A 305 14.58 -19.73 -3.62
CA PHE A 305 14.12 -21.08 -4.00
C PHE A 305 13.31 -21.05 -5.30
N LYS A 306 13.62 -21.96 -6.23
CA LYS A 306 12.87 -22.12 -7.50
C LYS A 306 11.74 -23.17 -7.35
N SER A 307 10.89 -23.00 -6.32
CA SER A 307 9.78 -23.93 -6.09
C SER A 307 8.49 -23.17 -5.77
N VAL A 308 7.36 -23.63 -6.31
CA VAL A 308 6.04 -23.02 -6.09
C VAL A 308 5.65 -23.03 -4.61
N PRO A 309 5.84 -24.10 -3.82
CA PRO A 309 5.54 -24.06 -2.39
C PRO A 309 6.32 -22.97 -1.63
N ALA A 310 7.63 -22.81 -1.92
CA ALA A 310 8.43 -21.75 -1.29
C ALA A 310 7.92 -20.36 -1.71
N LEU A 311 7.60 -20.17 -2.99
CA LEU A 311 7.01 -18.93 -3.48
C LEU A 311 5.73 -18.57 -2.72
N LEU A 312 4.80 -19.52 -2.55
CA LEU A 312 3.53 -19.29 -1.83
C LEU A 312 3.77 -18.94 -0.36
N VAL A 313 4.71 -19.63 0.31
CA VAL A 313 5.12 -19.28 1.68
C VAL A 313 5.71 -17.89 1.73
N GLY A 314 6.60 -17.53 0.80
CA GLY A 314 7.20 -16.19 0.74
C GLY A 314 6.16 -15.09 0.52
N ILE A 315 5.20 -15.30 -0.39
CA ILE A 315 4.10 -14.34 -0.64
C ILE A 315 3.21 -14.19 0.59
N ALA A 316 2.90 -15.29 1.27
CA ALA A 316 2.13 -15.23 2.52
C ALA A 316 2.88 -14.44 3.61
N LEU A 317 4.20 -14.68 3.79
CA LEU A 317 5.02 -13.92 4.73
C LEU A 317 5.11 -12.43 4.36
N TRP A 318 5.18 -12.09 3.06
CA TRP A 318 5.11 -10.72 2.58
C TRP A 318 3.77 -10.07 2.96
N GLY A 319 2.65 -10.75 2.73
CA GLY A 319 1.31 -10.29 3.15
C GLY A 319 1.21 -10.07 4.67
N VAL A 320 1.83 -10.95 5.48
CA VAL A 320 1.92 -10.74 6.94
C VAL A 320 2.64 -9.43 7.26
N GLY A 321 3.74 -9.12 6.57
CA GLY A 321 4.50 -7.89 6.77
C GLY A 321 3.68 -6.65 6.45
N MET A 322 2.98 -6.64 5.31
CA MET A 322 2.13 -5.51 4.88
C MET A 322 1.00 -5.24 5.88
N GLY A 323 0.16 -6.23 6.15
CA GLY A 323 -1.02 -6.05 7.01
C GLY A 323 -0.66 -5.70 8.45
N ALA A 324 0.38 -6.33 8.99
CA ALA A 324 0.86 -5.97 10.32
C ALA A 324 1.33 -4.52 10.39
N GLN A 325 2.07 -4.04 9.37
CA GLN A 325 2.56 -2.66 9.36
C GLN A 325 1.42 -1.66 9.23
N GLU A 326 0.45 -1.87 8.37
CA GLU A 326 -0.68 -0.95 8.19
C GLU A 326 -1.49 -0.74 9.47
N SER A 327 -1.76 -1.81 10.20
CA SER A 327 -2.54 -1.73 11.45
C SER A 327 -1.73 -1.20 12.63
N ILE A 328 -0.51 -1.70 12.84
CA ILE A 328 0.35 -1.31 13.96
C ILE A 328 0.76 0.16 13.83
N LEU A 329 1.05 0.63 12.63
CA LEU A 329 1.43 1.99 12.32
C LEU A 329 0.41 3.00 12.83
N LYS A 330 -0.85 2.80 12.45
CA LYS A 330 -1.97 3.65 12.89
C LYS A 330 -2.12 3.63 14.41
N ALA A 331 -1.98 2.45 15.02
CA ALA A 331 -2.11 2.25 16.45
C ALA A 331 -0.98 2.92 17.27
N VAL A 332 0.28 2.79 16.83
CA VAL A 332 1.44 3.38 17.53
C VAL A 332 1.37 4.90 17.51
N VAL A 333 1.12 5.53 16.37
CA VAL A 333 1.00 7.00 16.29
C VAL A 333 -0.16 7.47 17.17
N SER A 334 -1.29 6.76 17.18
CA SER A 334 -2.44 7.13 18.01
C SER A 334 -2.18 7.03 19.52
N THR A 335 -1.24 6.19 19.96
CA THR A 335 -0.90 5.99 21.36
C THR A 335 0.23 6.90 21.85
N ILE A 336 1.22 7.19 21.00
CA ILE A 336 2.40 7.99 21.38
C ILE A 336 2.14 9.48 21.20
N VAL A 337 1.36 9.87 20.15
CA VAL A 337 1.14 11.27 19.78
C VAL A 337 -0.14 11.81 20.44
N PRO A 338 -0.10 13.01 21.09
CA PRO A 338 -1.27 13.66 21.64
C PRO A 338 -2.37 13.87 20.59
N LYS A 339 -3.66 13.76 20.98
CA LYS A 339 -4.81 13.84 20.08
C LYS A 339 -4.77 15.05 19.15
N ASN A 340 -4.38 16.22 19.68
CA ASN A 340 -4.39 17.50 18.94
C ASN A 340 -3.19 17.70 17.99
N SER A 341 -2.20 16.77 17.99
CA SER A 341 -1.01 16.80 17.12
C SER A 341 -0.84 15.53 16.29
N ARG A 342 -1.84 14.64 16.25
CA ARG A 342 -1.76 13.37 15.54
C ARG A 342 -1.52 13.54 14.03
N ALA A 343 -2.11 14.55 13.41
CA ALA A 343 -1.88 14.84 12.00
C ALA A 343 -0.39 15.11 11.71
N THR A 344 0.27 15.92 12.55
CA THR A 344 1.72 16.15 12.45
C THR A 344 2.54 14.86 12.69
N GLY A 345 2.14 14.07 13.70
CA GLY A 345 2.77 12.79 13.98
C GLY A 345 2.68 11.80 12.81
N TYR A 346 1.51 11.68 12.20
CA TYR A 346 1.32 10.88 10.98
C TYR A 346 2.14 11.42 9.81
N GLY A 347 2.18 12.75 9.61
CA GLY A 347 2.96 13.36 8.54
C GLY A 347 4.46 13.10 8.65
N ILE A 348 5.05 13.23 9.83
CA ILE A 348 6.47 12.90 10.08
C ILE A 348 6.73 11.41 9.83
N PHE A 349 5.83 10.57 10.34
CA PHE A 349 5.92 9.13 10.16
C PHE A 349 5.85 8.73 8.67
N GLU A 350 4.80 9.15 7.97
CA GLU A 350 4.57 8.81 6.56
C GLU A 350 5.73 9.33 5.67
N CYS A 351 6.23 10.53 5.94
CA CYS A 351 7.37 11.09 5.21
C CYS A 351 8.64 10.25 5.41
N SER A 352 8.96 9.90 6.67
CA SER A 352 10.12 9.05 6.97
C SER A 352 9.98 7.68 6.33
N PHE A 353 8.81 7.05 6.46
CA PHE A 353 8.51 5.76 5.85
C PHE A 353 8.70 5.81 4.33
N GLY A 354 8.12 6.82 3.66
CA GLY A 354 8.22 6.98 2.20
C GLY A 354 9.64 7.18 1.70
N VAL A 355 10.47 7.98 2.42
CA VAL A 355 11.88 8.18 2.06
C VAL A 355 12.66 6.87 2.13
N PHE A 356 12.52 6.11 3.23
CA PHE A 356 13.26 4.86 3.39
C PHE A 356 12.71 3.74 2.50
N TRP A 357 11.40 3.71 2.24
CA TRP A 357 10.82 2.82 1.24
C TRP A 357 11.39 3.08 -0.15
N PHE A 358 11.49 4.35 -0.56
CA PHE A 358 12.10 4.72 -1.84
C PHE A 358 13.55 4.28 -1.95
N LEU A 359 14.38 4.66 -0.97
CA LEU A 359 15.80 4.32 -0.98
C LEU A 359 16.02 2.79 -0.99
N GLY A 360 15.23 2.09 -0.20
CA GLY A 360 15.26 0.63 -0.12
C GLY A 360 14.82 -0.03 -1.41
N SER A 361 13.66 0.34 -1.96
CA SER A 361 13.13 -0.24 -3.20
C SER A 361 14.08 -0.03 -4.38
N TRP A 362 14.69 1.15 -4.48
CA TRP A 362 15.69 1.44 -5.51
C TRP A 362 16.95 0.58 -5.32
N LEU A 363 17.53 0.57 -4.12
CA LEU A 363 18.71 -0.23 -3.82
C LEU A 363 18.46 -1.73 -4.06
N LEU A 364 17.33 -2.26 -3.59
CA LEU A 364 16.98 -3.67 -3.76
C LEU A 364 16.74 -4.02 -5.24
N GLY A 365 16.19 -3.08 -6.03
CA GLY A 365 16.09 -3.23 -7.47
C GLY A 365 17.45 -3.28 -8.16
N VAL A 366 18.40 -2.41 -7.78
CA VAL A 366 19.79 -2.44 -8.29
C VAL A 366 20.47 -3.74 -7.88
N LEU A 367 20.34 -4.15 -6.62
CA LEU A 367 20.92 -5.41 -6.14
C LEU A 367 20.32 -6.64 -6.83
N TYR A 368 19.05 -6.60 -7.20
CA TYR A 368 18.45 -7.69 -7.99
C TYR A 368 19.17 -7.89 -9.32
N ASP A 369 19.51 -6.80 -10.03
CA ASP A 369 20.23 -6.88 -11.32
C ASP A 369 21.70 -7.28 -11.15
N VAL A 370 22.33 -7.05 -9.97
CA VAL A 370 23.73 -7.35 -9.69
C VAL A 370 23.93 -8.67 -8.96
N SER A 371 23.17 -8.92 -7.88
CA SER A 371 23.32 -10.09 -7.02
C SER A 371 22.07 -10.34 -6.18
N ILE A 372 21.26 -11.29 -6.59
CA ILE A 372 20.06 -11.72 -5.84
C ILE A 372 20.39 -12.13 -4.39
N PRO A 373 21.47 -12.92 -4.11
CA PRO A 373 21.84 -13.23 -2.72
C PRO A 373 22.13 -12.00 -1.87
N ALA A 374 22.80 -10.98 -2.43
CA ALA A 374 23.05 -9.72 -1.71
C ALA A 374 21.75 -8.96 -1.42
N MET A 375 20.83 -8.93 -2.39
CA MET A 375 19.50 -8.35 -2.19
C MET A 375 18.74 -9.03 -1.06
N ILE A 376 18.70 -10.37 -1.04
CA ILE A 376 18.06 -11.15 0.03
C ILE A 376 18.69 -10.82 1.40
N ALA A 377 20.03 -10.81 1.46
CA ALA A 377 20.74 -10.51 2.71
C ALA A 377 20.43 -9.11 3.22
N VAL A 378 20.48 -8.09 2.37
CA VAL A 378 20.15 -6.70 2.73
C VAL A 378 18.69 -6.61 3.20
N SER A 379 17.75 -7.22 2.49
CA SER A 379 16.33 -7.24 2.87
C SER A 379 16.14 -7.82 4.28
N ILE A 380 16.70 -8.98 4.57
CA ILE A 380 16.53 -9.65 5.87
C ILE A 380 17.24 -8.89 6.98
N ILE A 381 18.50 -8.49 6.78
CA ILE A 381 19.31 -7.85 7.81
C ILE A 381 18.71 -6.52 8.24
N THR A 382 18.27 -5.68 7.30
CA THR A 382 17.69 -4.37 7.63
C THR A 382 16.35 -4.49 8.34
N GLN A 383 15.50 -5.44 7.95
CA GLN A 383 14.26 -5.72 8.68
C GLN A 383 14.54 -6.24 10.10
N LEU A 384 15.44 -7.19 10.29
CA LEU A 384 15.79 -7.69 11.62
C LEU A 384 16.47 -6.63 12.48
N ALA A 385 17.25 -5.70 11.89
CA ALA A 385 17.83 -4.56 12.60
C ALA A 385 16.78 -3.56 13.14
N ALA A 386 15.55 -3.58 12.65
CA ALA A 386 14.44 -2.82 13.22
C ALA A 386 14.00 -3.33 14.61
N ILE A 387 14.14 -4.64 14.88
CA ILE A 387 13.65 -5.29 16.11
C ILE A 387 14.25 -4.68 17.38
N PRO A 388 15.58 -4.50 17.54
CA PRO A 388 16.16 -3.83 18.69
C PRO A 388 15.56 -2.43 18.92
N LEU A 389 15.32 -1.65 17.87
CA LEU A 389 14.77 -0.30 17.98
C LEU A 389 13.33 -0.33 18.54
N TYR A 390 12.50 -1.26 18.10
CA TYR A 390 11.17 -1.47 18.68
C TYR A 390 11.24 -1.87 20.16
N CYS A 391 12.17 -2.74 20.54
CA CYS A 391 12.38 -3.12 21.93
C CYS A 391 12.83 -1.95 22.80
N PHE A 392 13.76 -1.10 22.33
CA PHE A 392 14.20 0.10 23.06
C PHE A 392 13.10 1.16 23.17
N SER A 393 12.29 1.33 22.16
CA SER A 393 11.10 2.20 22.20
C SER A 393 10.13 1.75 23.31
N ALA A 394 9.93 0.43 23.50
CA ALA A 394 9.07 -0.15 24.52
C ALA A 394 9.60 0.07 25.98
N ARG A 395 10.90 -0.12 26.20
CA ARG A 395 11.52 0.01 27.53
C ARG A 395 11.37 1.42 28.11
N ASN A 396 11.47 2.44 27.27
CA ASN A 396 11.24 3.83 27.68
C ASN A 396 9.78 4.10 28.10
N SER A 397 8.79 3.31 27.63
CA SER A 397 7.39 3.43 28.05
C SER A 397 7.17 3.02 29.50
N ARG A 398 7.78 1.93 29.94
CA ARG A 398 7.64 1.42 31.32
C ARG A 398 8.29 2.35 32.37
N ARG A 399 9.43 2.99 32.05
CA ARG A 399 10.12 3.93 32.96
C ARG A 399 9.35 5.24 33.23
N VAL A 400 8.54 5.71 32.25
CA VAL A 400 7.73 6.94 32.43
C VAL A 400 6.49 6.65 33.27
N LEU A 401 5.86 5.48 33.09
CA LEU A 401 4.71 5.07 33.89
C LEU A 401 5.06 4.76 35.35
N SER A 402 6.25 4.25 35.62
CA SER A 402 6.73 4.03 36.98
C SER A 402 7.04 5.35 37.72
N LYS A 403 7.50 6.40 37.00
CA LYS A 403 7.76 7.74 37.59
C LYS A 403 6.49 8.58 37.80
N ARG A 404 5.35 8.22 37.19
CA ARG A 404 4.05 8.90 37.45
C ARG A 404 3.23 8.27 38.57
N LYS A 405 3.68 7.14 39.13
CA LYS A 405 3.04 6.45 40.26
C LYS A 405 3.74 6.71 41.59
N ILE A 406 4.73 7.59 41.61
CA ILE A 406 5.37 8.17 42.79
C ILE A 406 5.07 9.67 42.82
#